data_f4b9b62004ef9671b5059cc924c5a725
#
_entry.id   f4b9b62004ef9671b5059cc924c5a725
#
_cell.length_a   1.000
_cell.length_b   1.000
_cell.length_c   1.000
_cell.angle_alpha   90.00
_cell.angle_beta   90.00
_cell.angle_gamma   90.00
#
_symmetry.space_group_name_H-M   'P 1'
#
loop_
_entity.id
_entity.type
_entity.pdbx_description
1 polymer ?
#
loop_
_entity_poly.entity_id
_entity_poly.type
_entity_poly.pdbx_seq_one_letter_code
_entity_poly.pdbx_strand_id
1 'polypeptide(L)'
;MKSPMWMLVLGLFVAAASGCATGPVITADYDRTANFTAYRTFGFADPLGTDSAGYESLVTQTMKTASRREMEKRGYMFVENDPDLLVNFNANLSKQLQVTQAMPTMYYGYRGGYYGGWTGYSNQTRIDQYVEGTINIDVIDARQKKLVWEGVAVGRVQPRERDAQRAALDSVITEIFAKYPFRANG
;
A
#
# COMPACT_ATOMS: atom_id res chain seq x y z
N MET A 1 -34.97 -42.48 -4.14
CA MET A 1 -34.09 -42.01 -3.06
C MET A 1 -32.77 -41.60 -3.69
N LYS A 2 -32.57 -40.31 -3.96
CA LYS A 2 -31.34 -39.78 -4.58
C LYS A 2 -30.45 -39.21 -3.48
N SER A 3 -29.21 -39.68 -3.40
CA SER A 3 -28.27 -39.56 -2.32
C SER A 3 -27.83 -38.12 -2.02
N PRO A 4 -27.58 -37.75 -0.74
CA PRO A 4 -27.17 -36.42 -0.31
C PRO A 4 -25.64 -36.15 -0.51
N MET A 5 -24.97 -36.95 -1.34
CA MET A 5 -23.51 -36.87 -1.54
C MET A 5 -23.08 -35.65 -2.34
N TRP A 6 -23.98 -34.95 -3.05
CA TRP A 6 -23.64 -33.77 -3.86
C TRP A 6 -23.57 -32.44 -3.05
N MET A 7 -24.25 -32.42 -1.88
CA MET A 7 -24.17 -31.24 -0.99
C MET A 7 -22.86 -31.17 -0.18
N LEU A 8 -22.16 -32.29 0.02
CA LEU A 8 -20.86 -32.31 0.74
C LEU A 8 -19.69 -31.82 -0.10
N VAL A 9 -19.75 -31.89 -1.43
CA VAL A 9 -18.71 -31.46 -2.33
C VAL A 9 -18.75 -29.93 -2.52
N LEU A 10 -19.91 -29.30 -2.42
CA LEU A 10 -20.05 -27.84 -2.56
C LEU A 10 -19.56 -27.07 -1.33
N GLY A 11 -19.58 -27.68 -0.15
CA GLY A 11 -19.13 -27.08 1.12
C GLY A 11 -17.59 -26.99 1.26
N LEU A 12 -16.86 -27.86 0.56
CA LEU A 12 -15.38 -27.94 0.68
C LEU A 12 -14.62 -26.93 -0.20
N PHE A 13 -15.30 -26.30 -1.17
CA PHE A 13 -14.65 -25.39 -2.13
C PHE A 13 -14.59 -23.93 -1.67
N VAL A 14 -15.30 -23.56 -0.59
CA VAL A 14 -15.33 -22.15 -0.08
C VAL A 14 -14.24 -21.85 0.94
N ALA A 15 -13.54 -22.85 1.49
CA ALA A 15 -12.57 -22.68 2.57
C ALA A 15 -11.12 -22.36 2.09
N ALA A 16 -10.85 -22.29 0.78
CA ALA A 16 -9.49 -22.18 0.25
C ALA A 16 -9.04 -20.74 -0.10
N ALA A 17 -9.83 -19.71 0.21
CA ALA A 17 -9.53 -18.31 -0.21
C ALA A 17 -8.95 -17.40 0.88
N SER A 18 -8.52 -17.94 2.03
CA SER A 18 -7.85 -17.15 3.06
C SER A 18 -6.34 -17.05 2.81
N GLY A 19 -5.93 -16.59 1.62
CA GLY A 19 -4.58 -16.12 1.40
C GLY A 19 -4.38 -14.85 2.19
N CYS A 20 -3.56 -14.86 3.25
CA CYS A 20 -3.06 -13.66 3.89
C CYS A 20 -2.21 -12.90 2.86
N ALA A 21 -2.84 -12.04 2.07
CA ALA A 21 -2.12 -11.07 1.26
C ALA A 21 -1.50 -10.06 2.23
N THR A 22 -0.19 -10.14 2.43
CA THR A 22 0.59 -9.11 3.11
C THR A 22 0.72 -7.91 2.16
N GLY A 23 -0.37 -7.18 1.97
CA GLY A 23 -0.40 -5.92 1.23
C GLY A 23 0.26 -4.79 2.03
N PRO A 24 0.46 -3.62 1.41
CA PRO A 24 0.94 -2.44 2.11
C PRO A 24 -0.05 -2.02 3.20
N VAL A 25 0.49 -1.44 4.27
CA VAL A 25 -0.33 -0.77 5.29
C VAL A 25 -0.71 0.61 4.74
N ILE A 26 -2.02 0.87 4.67
CA ILE A 26 -2.53 2.13 4.13
C ILE A 26 -3.24 2.92 5.23
N THR A 27 -2.77 4.15 5.45
CA THR A 27 -3.34 5.11 6.37
C THR A 27 -3.75 6.38 5.63
N ALA A 28 -4.69 7.14 6.17
CA ALA A 28 -5.04 8.46 5.67
C ALA A 28 -5.50 9.36 6.81
N ASP A 29 -5.25 10.65 6.65
CA ASP A 29 -5.75 11.70 7.53
C ASP A 29 -6.21 12.92 6.73
N TYR A 30 -7.02 13.80 7.33
CA TYR A 30 -7.52 14.99 6.67
C TYR A 30 -7.83 16.13 7.63
N ASP A 31 -7.76 17.34 7.13
CA ASP A 31 -8.14 18.53 7.87
C ASP A 31 -9.68 18.59 8.03
N ARG A 32 -10.15 18.41 9.25
CA ARG A 32 -11.58 18.45 9.59
C ARG A 32 -12.20 19.85 9.45
N THR A 33 -11.37 20.88 9.30
CA THR A 33 -11.83 22.26 9.13
C THR A 33 -11.93 22.66 7.65
N ALA A 34 -11.42 21.83 6.73
CA ALA A 34 -11.47 22.08 5.29
C ALA A 34 -12.89 21.88 4.75
N ASN A 35 -13.31 22.78 3.88
CA ASN A 35 -14.59 22.68 3.20
C ASN A 35 -14.46 21.94 1.87
N PHE A 36 -14.45 20.62 1.93
CA PHE A 36 -14.31 19.77 0.73
C PHE A 36 -15.44 19.94 -0.29
N THR A 37 -16.60 20.47 0.12
CA THR A 37 -17.71 20.71 -0.81
C THR A 37 -17.49 21.92 -1.70
N ALA A 38 -16.50 22.76 -1.42
CA ALA A 38 -16.16 23.92 -2.23
C ALA A 38 -15.23 23.58 -3.41
N TYR A 39 -14.51 22.47 -3.36
CA TYR A 39 -13.55 22.11 -4.39
C TYR A 39 -14.22 21.39 -5.56
N ARG A 40 -13.84 21.76 -6.78
CA ARG A 40 -14.35 21.23 -8.06
C ARG A 40 -13.24 20.74 -8.96
N THR A 41 -12.11 21.40 -8.93
CA THR A 41 -10.99 21.20 -9.83
C THR A 41 -9.76 20.73 -9.09
N PHE A 42 -8.90 20.01 -9.79
CA PHE A 42 -7.60 19.62 -9.28
C PHE A 42 -6.52 19.72 -10.37
N GLY A 43 -5.30 19.89 -9.95
CA GLY A 43 -4.09 19.83 -10.76
C GLY A 43 -2.99 19.09 -10.01
N PHE A 44 -1.82 19.03 -10.59
CA PHE A 44 -0.64 18.47 -9.92
C PHE A 44 0.27 19.60 -9.45
N ALA A 45 0.98 19.37 -8.34
CA ALA A 45 2.00 20.30 -7.88
C ALA A 45 3.16 20.35 -8.88
N ASP A 46 3.81 21.51 -8.98
CA ASP A 46 5.00 21.71 -9.77
C ASP A 46 6.03 22.52 -8.95
N PRO A 47 7.21 21.96 -8.65
CA PRO A 47 7.62 20.57 -8.89
C PRO A 47 6.89 19.56 -7.97
N LEU A 48 6.80 18.31 -8.45
CA LEU A 48 6.35 17.19 -7.61
C LEU A 48 7.49 16.69 -6.71
N GLY A 49 7.18 16.20 -5.51
CA GLY A 49 8.18 15.63 -4.62
C GLY A 49 8.90 14.39 -5.18
N THR A 50 8.35 13.75 -6.22
CA THR A 50 8.99 12.65 -6.95
C THR A 50 9.88 13.07 -8.11
N ASP A 51 9.95 14.36 -8.45
CA ASP A 51 10.71 14.90 -9.60
C ASP A 51 12.10 15.42 -9.19
N SER A 52 12.81 14.64 -8.38
CA SER A 52 14.10 15.01 -7.80
C SER A 52 15.24 15.23 -8.81
N ALA A 53 15.08 14.75 -10.06
CA ALA A 53 16.08 14.84 -11.12
C ALA A 53 15.83 16.00 -12.11
N GLY A 54 14.83 16.85 -11.87
CA GLY A 54 14.46 17.96 -12.75
C GLY A 54 13.71 17.54 -14.01
N TYR A 55 13.21 16.31 -14.06
CA TYR A 55 12.32 15.79 -15.10
C TYR A 55 11.31 14.81 -14.52
N GLU A 56 10.20 14.64 -15.21
CA GLU A 56 9.15 13.70 -14.81
C GLU A 56 9.57 12.25 -15.02
N SER A 57 9.63 11.48 -13.94
CA SER A 57 9.97 10.05 -13.99
C SER A 57 8.81 9.18 -14.49
N LEU A 58 9.11 7.95 -14.96
CA LEU A 58 8.06 6.98 -15.31
C LEU A 58 7.18 6.58 -14.12
N VAL A 59 7.74 6.62 -12.91
CA VAL A 59 7.01 6.43 -11.67
C VAL A 59 6.02 7.57 -11.47
N THR A 60 6.47 8.82 -11.61
CA THR A 60 5.62 10.02 -11.52
C THR A 60 4.47 9.97 -12.54
N GLN A 61 4.75 9.58 -13.79
CA GLN A 61 3.72 9.44 -14.83
C GLN A 61 2.65 8.39 -14.45
N THR A 62 3.07 7.25 -13.89
CA THR A 62 2.13 6.23 -13.39
C THR A 62 1.29 6.77 -12.24
N MET A 63 1.91 7.50 -11.31
CA MET A 63 1.22 8.10 -10.16
C MET A 63 0.22 9.18 -10.61
N LYS A 64 0.60 10.06 -11.54
CA LYS A 64 -0.31 11.06 -12.14
C LYS A 64 -1.51 10.39 -12.79
N THR A 65 -1.26 9.39 -13.64
CA THR A 65 -2.33 8.70 -14.38
C THR A 65 -3.33 8.02 -13.43
N ALA A 66 -2.84 7.29 -12.44
CA ALA A 66 -3.69 6.62 -11.45
C ALA A 66 -4.46 7.62 -10.59
N SER A 67 -3.79 8.66 -10.07
CA SER A 67 -4.42 9.67 -9.23
C SER A 67 -5.46 10.49 -9.99
N ARG A 68 -5.17 10.87 -11.25
CA ARG A 68 -6.14 11.54 -12.11
C ARG A 68 -7.40 10.70 -12.26
N ARG A 69 -7.27 9.43 -12.60
CA ARG A 69 -8.40 8.51 -12.70
C ARG A 69 -9.22 8.46 -11.41
N GLU A 70 -8.55 8.39 -10.25
CA GLU A 70 -9.23 8.30 -8.95
C GLU A 70 -9.93 9.60 -8.55
N MET A 71 -9.36 10.77 -8.87
CA MET A 71 -10.00 12.08 -8.64
C MET A 71 -11.19 12.29 -9.57
N GLU A 72 -11.04 11.95 -10.87
CA GLU A 72 -12.13 12.07 -11.86
C GLU A 72 -13.31 11.14 -11.53
N LYS A 73 -13.07 9.92 -11.00
CA LYS A 73 -14.13 9.03 -10.49
C LYS A 73 -14.93 9.65 -9.33
N ARG A 74 -14.35 10.61 -8.64
CA ARG A 74 -14.97 11.35 -7.53
C ARG A 74 -15.61 12.66 -7.95
N GLY A 75 -15.65 12.93 -9.27
CA GLY A 75 -16.29 14.08 -9.87
C GLY A 75 -15.41 15.32 -9.96
N TYR A 76 -14.14 15.28 -9.56
CA TYR A 76 -13.23 16.39 -9.74
C TYR A 76 -12.78 16.50 -11.20
N MET A 77 -12.65 17.73 -11.71
CA MET A 77 -12.15 18.00 -13.06
C MET A 77 -10.67 18.33 -13.02
N PHE A 78 -9.88 17.71 -13.89
CA PHE A 78 -8.46 18.05 -14.05
C PHE A 78 -8.33 19.39 -14.82
N VAL A 79 -7.53 20.30 -14.27
CA VAL A 79 -7.13 21.56 -14.91
C VAL A 79 -5.65 21.81 -14.69
N GLU A 80 -4.97 22.40 -15.66
CA GLU A 80 -3.55 22.73 -15.54
C GLU A 80 -3.30 24.05 -14.81
N ASN A 81 -4.24 24.99 -14.94
CA ASN A 81 -4.09 26.34 -14.39
C ASN A 81 -5.16 26.61 -13.33
N ASP A 82 -4.73 27.22 -12.23
CA ASP A 82 -5.57 27.69 -11.12
C ASP A 82 -6.57 26.61 -10.59
N PRO A 83 -6.11 25.39 -10.26
CA PRO A 83 -6.95 24.37 -9.64
C PRO A 83 -7.36 24.77 -8.21
N ASP A 84 -8.48 24.21 -7.74
CA ASP A 84 -8.86 24.33 -6.33
C ASP A 84 -7.95 23.47 -5.42
N LEU A 85 -7.58 22.29 -5.93
CA LEU A 85 -6.71 21.32 -5.22
C LEU A 85 -5.44 21.01 -6.02
N LEU A 86 -4.33 20.90 -5.31
CA LEU A 86 -3.09 20.36 -5.87
C LEU A 86 -2.82 18.97 -5.30
N VAL A 87 -2.51 18.02 -6.18
CA VAL A 87 -2.07 16.68 -5.79
C VAL A 87 -0.55 16.62 -5.90
N ASN A 88 0.10 16.26 -4.82
CA ASN A 88 1.55 16.07 -4.74
C ASN A 88 1.90 14.62 -4.37
N PHE A 89 3.08 14.16 -4.77
CA PHE A 89 3.59 12.82 -4.49
C PHE A 89 4.94 12.88 -3.84
N ASN A 90 5.13 12.05 -2.81
CA ASN A 90 6.43 11.76 -2.25
C ASN A 90 6.62 10.23 -2.24
N ALA A 91 7.80 9.76 -2.62
CA ALA A 91 8.14 8.35 -2.57
C ALA A 91 9.53 8.18 -1.96
N ASN A 92 9.65 7.25 -1.04
CA ASN A 92 10.92 6.94 -0.37
C ASN A 92 11.15 5.43 -0.32
N LEU A 93 12.41 5.02 -0.44
CA LEU A 93 12.84 3.64 -0.29
C LEU A 93 13.86 3.57 0.84
N SER A 94 13.60 2.73 1.83
CA SER A 94 14.51 2.49 2.94
C SER A 94 14.88 1.01 3.05
N LYS A 95 16.14 0.73 3.40
CA LYS A 95 16.60 -0.62 3.71
C LYS A 95 16.31 -0.91 5.16
N GLN A 96 15.59 -1.99 5.42
CA GLN A 96 15.24 -2.45 6.76
C GLN A 96 15.92 -3.80 7.07
N LEU A 97 16.26 -3.99 8.32
CA LEU A 97 16.82 -5.24 8.83
C LEU A 97 15.78 -5.91 9.73
N GLN A 98 15.39 -7.12 9.38
CA GLN A 98 14.54 -7.94 10.23
C GLN A 98 15.38 -9.01 10.91
N VAL A 99 15.43 -8.94 12.23
CA VAL A 99 16.08 -9.96 13.06
C VAL A 99 15.03 -10.94 13.55
N THR A 100 15.08 -12.17 13.04
CA THR A 100 14.20 -13.25 13.51
C THR A 100 15.00 -14.17 14.40
N GLN A 101 14.65 -14.24 15.68
CA GLN A 101 15.18 -15.26 16.59
C GLN A 101 14.39 -16.55 16.39
N ALA A 102 15.08 -17.61 15.98
CA ALA A 102 14.46 -18.93 15.93
C ALA A 102 14.16 -19.40 17.36
N MET A 103 12.90 -19.73 17.65
CA MET A 103 12.57 -20.41 18.90
C MET A 103 13.27 -21.79 18.93
N PRO A 104 13.85 -22.19 20.04
CA PRO A 104 14.45 -23.52 20.15
C PRO A 104 13.36 -24.58 19.96
N THR A 105 13.48 -25.36 18.89
CA THR A 105 12.63 -26.52 18.66
C THR A 105 13.08 -27.61 19.62
N MET A 106 12.22 -27.96 20.60
CA MET A 106 12.40 -29.17 21.39
C MET A 106 12.16 -30.38 20.50
N TYR A 107 13.22 -31.06 20.14
CA TYR A 107 13.15 -32.31 19.42
C TYR A 107 12.87 -33.42 20.43
N TYR A 108 11.60 -33.89 20.52
CA TYR A 108 11.28 -35.12 21.24
C TYR A 108 11.69 -36.33 20.38
N GLY A 109 12.92 -36.75 20.52
CA GLY A 109 13.38 -38.00 19.93
C GLY A 109 12.74 -39.19 20.65
N TYR A 110 12.08 -40.08 19.93
CA TYR A 110 11.42 -41.30 20.43
C TYR A 110 12.41 -42.39 20.92
N ARG A 111 13.56 -42.05 21.40
CA ARG A 111 14.46 -42.93 22.14
C ARG A 111 14.76 -42.32 23.51
N GLY A 112 13.70 -42.20 24.31
CA GLY A 112 13.80 -41.93 25.72
C GLY A 112 14.36 -43.14 26.44
N GLY A 113 15.59 -43.04 26.87
CA GLY A 113 16.24 -43.97 27.75
C GLY A 113 17.51 -43.32 28.29
N TYR A 114 17.43 -42.83 29.52
CA TYR A 114 18.47 -42.75 30.50
C TYR A 114 19.60 -41.70 30.39
N TYR A 115 19.74 -40.88 29.39
CA TYR A 115 20.71 -39.77 29.42
C TYR A 115 20.09 -38.45 28.90
N GLY A 116 20.26 -37.44 29.75
CA GLY A 116 19.70 -36.10 29.70
C GLY A 116 19.55 -35.47 28.32
N GLY A 117 18.46 -34.73 28.15
CA GLY A 117 18.15 -33.95 26.95
C GLY A 117 19.28 -32.98 26.61
N TRP A 118 19.88 -33.16 25.46
CA TRP A 118 20.71 -32.14 24.83
C TRP A 118 19.78 -31.05 24.30
N THR A 119 19.74 -29.92 25.00
CA THR A 119 19.20 -28.70 24.44
C THR A 119 20.21 -28.20 23.43
N GLY A 120 20.00 -28.54 22.17
CA GLY A 120 20.72 -27.92 21.06
C GLY A 120 20.29 -26.46 20.98
N TYR A 121 21.08 -25.57 21.56
CA TYR A 121 20.96 -24.14 21.33
C TYR A 121 21.44 -23.85 19.91
N SER A 122 20.56 -24.00 18.94
CA SER A 122 20.76 -23.40 17.64
C SER A 122 20.37 -21.93 17.74
N ASN A 123 21.28 -21.10 18.24
CA ASN A 123 21.18 -19.65 18.12
C ASN A 123 21.40 -19.24 16.66
N GLN A 124 20.52 -19.65 15.78
CA GLN A 124 20.49 -19.13 14.42
C GLN A 124 19.68 -17.86 14.43
N THR A 125 20.33 -16.75 14.69
CA THR A 125 19.78 -15.43 14.41
C THR A 125 19.78 -15.24 12.91
N ARG A 126 18.61 -15.25 12.29
CA ARG A 126 18.44 -14.94 10.87
C ARG A 126 18.23 -13.45 10.73
N ILE A 127 19.10 -12.82 9.98
CA ILE A 127 19.01 -11.40 9.63
C ILE A 127 18.57 -11.36 8.17
N ASP A 128 17.33 -10.98 7.94
CA ASP A 128 16.80 -10.78 6.59
C ASP A 128 16.78 -9.27 6.29
N GLN A 129 17.38 -8.88 5.15
CA GLN A 129 17.33 -7.52 4.65
C GLN A 129 16.17 -7.40 3.67
N TYR A 130 15.35 -6.37 3.82
CA TYR A 130 14.32 -6.04 2.85
C TYR A 130 14.27 -4.54 2.57
N VAL A 131 13.71 -4.18 1.43
CA VAL A 131 13.47 -2.78 1.07
C VAL A 131 12.02 -2.44 1.41
N GLU A 132 11.84 -1.40 2.20
CA GLU A 132 10.54 -0.81 2.50
C GLU A 132 10.33 0.42 1.63
N GLY A 133 9.18 0.50 0.98
CA GLY A 133 8.73 1.65 0.22
C GLY A 133 7.63 2.39 0.96
N THR A 134 7.73 3.69 0.96
CA THR A 134 6.68 4.59 1.43
C THR A 134 6.24 5.47 0.27
N ILE A 135 4.93 5.57 0.05
CA ILE A 135 4.30 6.47 -0.91
C ILE A 135 3.35 7.36 -0.14
N ASN A 136 3.53 8.68 -0.27
CA ASN A 136 2.59 9.68 0.23
C ASN A 136 1.91 10.36 -0.97
N ILE A 137 0.60 10.55 -0.84
CA ILE A 137 -0.21 11.38 -1.73
C ILE A 137 -0.80 12.48 -0.88
N ASP A 138 -0.42 13.71 -1.19
CA ASP A 138 -0.90 14.91 -0.51
C ASP A 138 -1.93 15.61 -1.39
N VAL A 139 -3.07 16.00 -0.81
CA VAL A 139 -4.04 16.88 -1.44
C VAL A 139 -4.03 18.21 -0.69
N ILE A 140 -3.76 19.28 -1.42
CA ILE A 140 -3.45 20.59 -0.89
C ILE A 140 -4.49 21.59 -1.42
N ASP A 141 -5.07 22.43 -0.54
CA ASP A 141 -5.82 23.61 -0.96
C ASP A 141 -4.85 24.56 -1.68
N ALA A 142 -5.04 24.76 -2.98
CA ALA A 142 -4.13 25.52 -3.81
C ALA A 142 -4.07 27.00 -3.41
N ARG A 143 -5.18 27.58 -2.94
CA ARG A 143 -5.28 29.01 -2.54
C ARG A 143 -4.68 29.24 -1.16
N GLN A 144 -4.96 28.34 -0.19
CA GLN A 144 -4.45 28.46 1.16
C GLN A 144 -3.04 27.91 1.32
N LYS A 145 -2.56 27.12 0.33
CA LYS A 145 -1.32 26.34 0.40
C LYS A 145 -1.26 25.45 1.64
N LYS A 146 -2.39 24.83 1.96
CA LYS A 146 -2.59 24.04 3.16
C LYS A 146 -2.91 22.60 2.78
N LEU A 147 -2.24 21.63 3.40
CA LEU A 147 -2.57 20.22 3.30
C LEU A 147 -3.98 20.00 3.84
N VAL A 148 -4.86 19.42 3.03
CA VAL A 148 -6.24 19.13 3.41
C VAL A 148 -6.52 17.63 3.52
N TRP A 149 -5.74 16.79 2.84
CA TRP A 149 -5.80 15.34 2.97
C TRP A 149 -4.44 14.73 2.63
N GLU A 150 -4.09 13.67 3.36
CA GLU A 150 -2.90 12.86 3.13
C GLU A 150 -3.28 11.38 3.12
N GLY A 151 -2.73 10.64 2.18
CA GLY A 151 -2.80 9.19 2.13
C GLY A 151 -1.41 8.58 2.03
N VAL A 152 -1.11 7.61 2.88
CA VAL A 152 0.20 6.98 3.00
C VAL A 152 0.09 5.48 2.83
N ALA A 153 0.93 4.90 2.00
CA ALA A 153 1.13 3.46 1.91
C ALA A 153 2.57 3.10 2.30
N VAL A 154 2.70 2.14 3.20
CA VAL A 154 4.00 1.58 3.63
C VAL A 154 4.01 0.08 3.38
N GLY A 155 4.99 -0.44 2.65
CA GLY A 155 5.05 -1.85 2.36
C GLY A 155 6.41 -2.33 1.85
N ARG A 156 6.59 -3.65 1.82
CA ARG A 156 7.81 -4.26 1.28
C ARG A 156 7.81 -4.14 -0.24
N VAL A 157 8.92 -3.64 -0.77
CA VAL A 157 9.16 -3.61 -2.22
C VAL A 157 9.76 -4.95 -2.64
N GLN A 158 9.02 -5.68 -3.46
CA GLN A 158 9.52 -6.93 -4.04
C GLN A 158 10.04 -6.66 -5.46
N PRO A 159 11.19 -7.25 -5.84
CA PRO A 159 11.64 -7.21 -7.23
C PRO A 159 10.57 -7.82 -8.13
N ARG A 160 10.17 -7.09 -9.15
CA ARG A 160 9.18 -7.51 -10.14
C ARG A 160 9.59 -7.05 -11.53
N GLU A 161 9.06 -7.70 -12.54
CA GLU A 161 9.06 -7.21 -13.91
C GLU A 161 8.48 -5.78 -13.96
N ARG A 162 8.94 -4.96 -14.93
CA ARG A 162 8.57 -3.52 -15.02
C ARG A 162 7.06 -3.29 -15.11
N ASP A 163 6.36 -4.11 -15.90
CA ASP A 163 4.90 -3.95 -16.07
C ASP A 163 4.15 -4.39 -14.81
N ALA A 164 4.59 -5.47 -14.16
CA ALA A 164 4.05 -5.89 -12.87
C ALA A 164 4.34 -4.86 -11.76
N GLN A 165 5.45 -4.14 -11.86
CA GLN A 165 5.80 -3.07 -10.92
C GLN A 165 4.89 -1.84 -11.09
N ARG A 166 4.60 -1.45 -12.36
CA ARG A 166 3.64 -0.38 -12.67
C ARG A 166 2.22 -0.74 -12.21
N ALA A 167 1.77 -1.96 -12.49
CA ALA A 167 0.46 -2.44 -12.05
C ALA A 167 0.33 -2.47 -10.52
N ALA A 168 1.38 -2.87 -9.81
CA ALA A 168 1.42 -2.85 -8.35
C ALA A 168 1.33 -1.41 -7.80
N LEU A 169 2.05 -0.47 -8.41
CA LEU A 169 1.99 0.95 -8.05
C LEU A 169 0.59 1.52 -8.29
N ASP A 170 -0.02 1.24 -9.44
CA ASP A 170 -1.39 1.65 -9.76
C ASP A 170 -2.41 1.11 -8.74
N SER A 171 -2.28 -0.16 -8.33
CA SER A 171 -3.12 -0.77 -7.30
C SER A 171 -2.97 -0.06 -5.96
N VAL A 172 -1.73 0.20 -5.52
CA VAL A 172 -1.47 0.91 -4.26
C VAL A 172 -2.10 2.30 -4.25
N ILE A 173 -1.99 3.05 -5.35
CA ILE A 173 -2.61 4.37 -5.47
C ILE A 173 -4.14 4.27 -5.39
N THR A 174 -4.73 3.30 -6.06
CA THR A 174 -6.17 3.04 -5.98
C THR A 174 -6.60 2.75 -4.53
N GLU A 175 -5.83 1.94 -3.80
CA GLU A 175 -6.10 1.61 -2.40
C GLU A 175 -5.93 2.82 -1.47
N ILE A 176 -4.92 3.69 -1.72
CA ILE A 176 -4.76 4.96 -1.00
C ILE A 176 -6.01 5.83 -1.21
N PHE A 177 -6.42 6.04 -2.46
CA PHE A 177 -7.61 6.84 -2.75
C PHE A 177 -8.92 6.20 -2.28
N ALA A 178 -8.97 4.89 -2.04
CA ALA A 178 -10.14 4.28 -1.39
C ALA A 178 -10.37 4.83 0.03
N LYS A 179 -9.33 5.43 0.65
CA LYS A 179 -9.45 6.15 1.94
C LYS A 179 -9.84 7.63 1.78
N TYR A 180 -9.89 8.17 0.57
CA TYR A 180 -10.33 9.55 0.30
C TYR A 180 -11.87 9.62 0.26
N PRO A 181 -12.55 10.17 1.28
CA PRO A 181 -13.98 10.01 1.43
C PRO A 181 -14.79 11.08 0.68
N PHE A 182 -14.12 12.08 0.09
CA PHE A 182 -14.77 13.25 -0.46
C PHE A 182 -15.10 13.10 -1.95
N ARG A 183 -16.09 13.86 -2.38
CA ARG A 183 -16.51 13.97 -3.78
C ARG A 183 -16.75 15.43 -4.13
N ALA A 184 -16.46 15.79 -5.38
CA ALA A 184 -16.92 17.07 -5.91
C ALA A 184 -18.46 17.02 -6.03
N ASN A 185 -19.14 18.02 -5.48
CA ASN A 185 -20.57 18.16 -5.71
C ASN A 185 -20.76 18.72 -7.11
N GLY A 186 -21.57 18.05 -7.93
CA GLY A 186 -21.97 18.54 -9.26
C GLY A 186 -22.84 19.80 -9.19
#